data_fbd45d701741401e31d3a323437e8f2f
#
_entry.id   fbd45d701741401e31d3a323437e8f2f
#
_cell.length_a   1.000
_cell.length_b   1.000
_cell.length_c   1.000
_cell.angle_alpha   90.00
_cell.angle_beta   90.00
_cell.angle_gamma   90.00
#
_symmetry.space_group_name_H-M   'P 1'
#
loop_
_entity.id
_entity.type
_entity.pdbx_description
1 polymer ?
#
loop_
_entity_poly.entity_id
_entity_poly.type
_entity_poly.pdbx_seq_one_letter_code
_entity_poly.pdbx_strand_id
1 'polypeptide(L)'
;MLAVCVAAATALGMSAAKADPVSLNIVDVAGNLQLTQKAFEAFKAKNPNLVSNITYTNAPAPQLPGKIKAMQAAGRADIDLVLTGTDALAAGIEQNLWMKLLPDQQAALPGVLDKYAPGPRKMQDLAQGYGLEVSYMPAGPLIEYNPAKVAKPPQTPQELLAWCKANPGKLIYARPANSGPGRTFLMGLPYLLGDKNPQDPINGWDKTWAFLKELNSCVPYYPGGTSAVMKELGEGTRDMTVTVTGWDINPRALGIVPADFKVQAFNNMTWVNDAHYMVVPKGVSKEKLAVLLKLMNFMLEPQQQAMTYDDGYFYPGPAVKDVTLQMAPKESQDVIAKYGRPEYAKWLTAYPHVQPLSAQAMVAAFQKWDREVGSQKSQ
;
A
#
# COMPACT_ATOMS: atom_id res chain seq x y z
N MET A 1 67.46 51.78 -12.62
CA MET A 1 66.08 51.92 -12.31
C MET A 1 65.32 50.63 -12.73
N LEU A 2 65.08 49.74 -11.76
CA LEU A 2 64.32 48.50 -11.98
C LEU A 2 62.86 48.77 -11.62
N ALA A 3 61.97 48.61 -12.58
CA ALA A 3 60.52 48.66 -12.38
C ALA A 3 60.00 47.28 -11.97
N VAL A 4 59.41 47.16 -10.77
CA VAL A 4 58.74 45.98 -10.26
C VAL A 4 57.27 46.04 -10.65
N CYS A 5 56.81 45.17 -11.56
CA CYS A 5 55.37 45.00 -11.85
C CYS A 5 54.81 44.05 -10.81
N VAL A 6 53.90 44.55 -9.94
CA VAL A 6 53.07 43.76 -9.04
C VAL A 6 51.84 43.34 -9.81
N ALA A 7 51.69 42.05 -10.12
CA ALA A 7 50.48 41.48 -10.69
C ALA A 7 49.51 41.16 -9.54
N ALA A 8 48.39 41.90 -9.45
CA ALA A 8 47.28 41.61 -8.55
C ALA A 8 46.41 40.50 -9.14
N ALA A 9 46.50 39.30 -8.53
CA ALA A 9 45.61 38.19 -8.86
C ALA A 9 44.25 38.42 -8.19
N THR A 10 43.24 38.83 -8.94
CA THR A 10 41.83 38.87 -8.52
C THR A 10 41.30 37.43 -8.51
N ALA A 11 41.18 36.83 -7.33
CA ALA A 11 40.44 35.59 -7.12
C ALA A 11 38.95 35.88 -7.28
N LEU A 12 38.36 35.57 -8.44
CA LEU A 12 36.92 35.47 -8.64
C LEU A 12 36.42 34.28 -7.84
N GLY A 13 35.89 34.55 -6.64
CA GLY A 13 35.13 33.59 -5.88
C GLY A 13 33.86 33.25 -6.66
N MET A 14 33.84 32.09 -7.31
CA MET A 14 32.57 31.53 -7.83
C MET A 14 31.69 31.18 -6.65
N SER A 15 30.79 32.08 -6.27
CA SER A 15 29.69 31.78 -5.39
C SER A 15 28.80 30.77 -6.16
N ALA A 16 28.82 29.52 -5.71
CA ALA A 16 27.90 28.53 -6.25
C ALA A 16 26.46 29.06 -6.01
N ALA A 17 25.77 29.39 -7.08
CA ALA A 17 24.39 29.81 -7.00
C ALA A 17 23.58 28.69 -6.29
N LYS A 18 23.03 29.01 -5.12
CA LYS A 18 22.21 28.08 -4.36
C LYS A 18 20.94 27.88 -5.17
N ALA A 19 20.67 26.65 -5.58
CA ALA A 19 19.43 26.35 -6.31
C ALA A 19 18.23 26.74 -5.46
N ASP A 20 17.22 27.34 -6.11
CA ASP A 20 15.97 27.73 -5.42
C ASP A 20 15.25 26.49 -4.87
N PRO A 21 14.59 26.62 -3.70
CA PRO A 21 13.84 25.51 -3.12
C PRO A 21 12.70 25.08 -4.05
N VAL A 22 12.56 23.76 -4.26
CA VAL A 22 11.53 23.20 -5.15
C VAL A 22 10.15 23.15 -4.49
N SER A 23 9.10 23.25 -5.29
CA SER A 23 7.74 22.86 -4.90
C SER A 23 7.46 21.43 -5.39
N LEU A 24 6.91 20.57 -4.51
CA LEU A 24 6.61 19.18 -4.79
C LEU A 24 5.10 18.93 -4.82
N ASN A 25 4.64 18.17 -5.81
CA ASN A 25 3.26 17.69 -5.92
C ASN A 25 3.24 16.17 -5.67
N ILE A 26 2.68 15.76 -4.55
CA ILE A 26 2.55 14.36 -4.11
C ILE A 26 1.12 13.91 -4.34
N VAL A 27 0.95 12.78 -5.03
CA VAL A 27 -0.35 12.13 -5.23
C VAL A 27 -0.37 10.82 -4.44
N ASP A 28 -1.42 10.63 -3.65
CA ASP A 28 -1.68 9.40 -2.92
C ASP A 28 -2.85 8.64 -3.53
N VAL A 29 -2.63 7.37 -3.84
CA VAL A 29 -3.65 6.46 -4.37
C VAL A 29 -3.85 5.21 -3.51
N ALA A 30 -3.20 5.16 -2.33
CA ALA A 30 -3.22 4.00 -1.44
C ALA A 30 -3.68 4.32 -0.01
N GLY A 31 -3.99 5.60 0.29
CA GLY A 31 -4.23 6.07 1.67
C GLY A 31 -2.95 6.20 2.49
N ASN A 32 -1.79 6.25 1.84
CA ASN A 32 -0.50 6.27 2.51
C ASN A 32 -0.18 7.61 3.20
N LEU A 33 -0.78 8.72 2.77
CA LEU A 33 -0.63 10.01 3.43
C LEU A 33 -1.01 9.97 4.90
N GLN A 34 -1.99 9.16 5.28
CA GLN A 34 -2.33 8.95 6.69
C GLN A 34 -1.10 8.53 7.51
N LEU A 35 -0.25 7.66 6.96
CA LEU A 35 0.96 7.15 7.60
C LEU A 35 2.15 8.10 7.52
N THR A 36 2.25 8.92 6.46
CA THR A 36 3.51 9.53 6.03
C THR A 36 3.49 11.04 5.96
N GLN A 37 2.33 11.69 5.92
CA GLN A 37 2.24 13.15 5.73
C GLN A 37 3.00 13.93 6.80
N LYS A 38 2.89 13.53 8.08
CA LYS A 38 3.65 14.16 9.18
C LYS A 38 5.17 14.11 8.96
N ALA A 39 5.67 13.00 8.41
CA ALA A 39 7.09 12.84 8.09
C ALA A 39 7.51 13.71 6.89
N PHE A 40 6.67 13.87 5.86
CA PHE A 40 6.92 14.80 4.76
C PHE A 40 6.99 16.24 5.23
N GLU A 41 6.07 16.66 6.12
CA GLU A 41 6.10 18.00 6.71
C GLU A 41 7.34 18.20 7.61
N ALA A 42 7.75 17.18 8.34
CA ALA A 42 8.98 17.23 9.13
C ALA A 42 10.23 17.37 8.23
N PHE A 43 10.27 16.69 7.09
CA PHE A 43 11.34 16.86 6.09
C PHE A 43 11.40 18.29 5.57
N LYS A 44 10.26 18.85 5.14
CA LYS A 44 10.13 20.23 4.67
C LYS A 44 10.60 21.22 5.73
N ALA A 45 10.15 21.07 6.97
CA ALA A 45 10.54 21.93 8.07
C ALA A 45 12.05 21.92 8.37
N LYS A 46 12.69 20.75 8.26
CA LYS A 46 14.14 20.58 8.44
C LYS A 46 14.96 21.07 7.24
N ASN A 47 14.35 21.18 6.06
CA ASN A 47 15.04 21.48 4.81
C ASN A 47 14.38 22.63 4.02
N PRO A 48 14.18 23.85 4.63
CA PRO A 48 13.50 24.97 3.97
C PRO A 48 14.26 25.50 2.75
N ASN A 49 15.54 25.20 2.65
CA ASN A 49 16.40 25.51 1.50
C ASN A 49 16.32 24.49 0.36
N LEU A 50 15.63 23.36 0.54
CA LEU A 50 15.41 22.35 -0.49
C LEU A 50 13.95 22.33 -0.96
N VAL A 51 12.99 22.53 -0.05
CA VAL A 51 11.55 22.43 -0.33
C VAL A 51 10.85 23.69 0.15
N SER A 52 10.25 24.43 -0.78
CA SER A 52 9.44 25.61 -0.50
C SER A 52 7.99 25.22 -0.14
N ASN A 53 7.42 24.25 -0.85
CA ASN A 53 6.07 23.81 -0.63
C ASN A 53 5.88 22.32 -1.00
N ILE A 54 4.90 21.65 -0.36
CA ILE A 54 4.41 20.32 -0.75
C ILE A 54 2.89 20.42 -0.89
N THR A 55 2.38 19.99 -2.03
CA THR A 55 0.94 19.86 -2.29
C THR A 55 0.57 18.39 -2.28
N TYR A 56 -0.51 18.04 -1.60
CA TYR A 56 -1.02 16.68 -1.51
C TYR A 56 -2.36 16.55 -2.25
N THR A 57 -2.52 15.46 -3.00
CA THR A 57 -3.75 15.14 -3.72
C THR A 57 -4.06 13.65 -3.58
N ASN A 58 -5.30 13.31 -3.24
CA ASN A 58 -5.77 11.93 -3.28
C ASN A 58 -6.43 11.64 -4.64
N ALA A 59 -6.19 10.45 -5.17
CA ALA A 59 -6.81 9.98 -6.41
C ALA A 59 -7.08 8.46 -6.34
N PRO A 60 -8.10 7.94 -7.05
CA PRO A 60 -8.31 6.50 -7.16
C PRO A 60 -7.18 5.82 -7.93
N ALA A 61 -6.64 4.71 -7.40
CA ALA A 61 -5.54 3.96 -8.00
C ALA A 61 -5.78 3.58 -9.48
N PRO A 62 -6.98 3.09 -9.90
CA PRO A 62 -7.23 2.71 -11.29
C PRO A 62 -7.17 3.87 -12.30
N GLN A 63 -7.38 5.11 -11.87
CA GLN A 63 -7.39 6.27 -12.75
C GLN A 63 -5.99 6.88 -12.96
N LEU A 64 -5.06 6.61 -12.06
CA LEU A 64 -3.74 7.26 -12.04
C LEU A 64 -2.89 6.94 -13.27
N PRO A 65 -2.77 5.69 -13.75
CA PRO A 65 -1.93 5.37 -14.90
C PRO A 65 -2.34 6.14 -16.16
N GLY A 66 -3.64 6.25 -16.43
CA GLY A 66 -4.16 7.02 -17.57
C GLY A 66 -3.83 8.51 -17.46
N LYS A 67 -3.96 9.10 -16.26
CA LYS A 67 -3.62 10.50 -16.00
C LYS A 67 -2.12 10.77 -16.22
N ILE A 68 -1.24 9.94 -15.68
CA ILE A 68 0.21 10.09 -15.84
C ILE A 68 0.60 9.94 -17.32
N LYS A 69 0.04 8.94 -18.02
CA LYS A 69 0.31 8.73 -19.45
C LYS A 69 -0.08 9.95 -20.28
N ALA A 70 -1.25 10.55 -20.02
CA ALA A 70 -1.70 11.76 -20.71
C ALA A 70 -0.78 12.96 -20.44
N MET A 71 -0.31 13.14 -19.20
CA MET A 71 0.65 14.19 -18.85
C MET A 71 1.99 14.00 -19.56
N GLN A 72 2.55 12.78 -19.52
CA GLN A 72 3.81 12.46 -20.20
C GLN A 72 3.73 12.66 -21.71
N ALA A 73 2.62 12.27 -22.33
CA ALA A 73 2.37 12.50 -23.76
C ALA A 73 2.30 14.00 -24.11
N ALA A 74 1.86 14.84 -23.18
CA ALA A 74 1.83 16.30 -23.31
C ALA A 74 3.17 16.97 -22.92
N GLY A 75 4.23 16.21 -22.62
CA GLY A 75 5.53 16.73 -22.18
C GLY A 75 5.51 17.41 -20.81
N ARG A 76 4.51 17.09 -19.94
CA ARG A 76 4.37 17.66 -18.60
C ARG A 76 4.72 16.66 -17.52
N ALA A 77 5.12 17.17 -16.35
CA ALA A 77 5.37 16.42 -15.14
C ALA A 77 4.75 17.18 -13.94
N ASP A 78 3.40 17.15 -13.86
CA ASP A 78 2.65 17.86 -12.83
C ASP A 78 2.58 17.08 -11.51
N ILE A 79 3.02 15.83 -11.51
CA ILE A 79 3.12 14.96 -10.34
C ILE A 79 4.59 14.60 -10.15
N ASP A 80 5.13 14.84 -8.96
CA ASP A 80 6.54 14.63 -8.65
C ASP A 80 6.79 13.32 -7.90
N LEU A 81 5.85 12.93 -7.04
CA LEU A 81 5.89 11.69 -6.27
C LEU A 81 4.50 11.06 -6.21
N VAL A 82 4.45 9.74 -6.31
CA VAL A 82 3.22 8.99 -6.07
C VAL A 82 3.43 8.03 -4.90
N LEU A 83 2.47 8.05 -3.97
CA LEU A 83 2.32 7.07 -2.91
C LEU A 83 1.32 6.03 -3.39
N THR A 84 1.76 4.78 -3.52
CA THR A 84 0.96 3.73 -4.14
C THR A 84 1.04 2.41 -3.39
N GLY A 85 -0.03 1.62 -3.47
CA GLY A 85 -0.01 0.20 -3.14
C GLY A 85 0.60 -0.64 -4.27
N THR A 86 0.59 -1.95 -4.09
CA THR A 86 1.09 -2.91 -5.08
C THR A 86 0.34 -2.86 -6.41
N ASP A 87 -0.94 -2.45 -6.40
CA ASP A 87 -1.82 -2.33 -7.56
C ASP A 87 -1.37 -1.26 -8.57
N ALA A 88 -1.27 0.02 -8.16
CA ALA A 88 -0.84 1.08 -9.07
C ALA A 88 0.68 1.04 -9.33
N LEU A 89 1.50 0.51 -8.40
CA LEU A 89 2.89 0.17 -8.70
C LEU A 89 2.96 -0.78 -9.90
N ALA A 90 2.22 -1.89 -9.83
CA ALA A 90 2.16 -2.91 -10.87
C ALA A 90 1.69 -2.34 -12.22
N ALA A 91 0.57 -1.61 -12.21
CA ALA A 91 0.01 -0.99 -13.40
C ALA A 91 0.98 0.03 -14.05
N GLY A 92 1.71 0.78 -13.25
CA GLY A 92 2.68 1.75 -13.75
C GLY A 92 3.97 1.13 -14.26
N ILE A 93 4.42 0.00 -13.69
CA ILE A 93 5.54 -0.79 -14.24
C ILE A 93 5.15 -1.34 -15.62
N GLU A 94 3.99 -1.99 -15.73
CA GLU A 94 3.48 -2.55 -16.98
C GLU A 94 3.35 -1.52 -18.09
N GLN A 95 2.92 -0.31 -17.75
CA GLN A 95 2.75 0.81 -18.68
C GLN A 95 4.00 1.69 -18.84
N ASN A 96 5.12 1.33 -18.18
CA ASN A 96 6.41 2.05 -18.26
C ASN A 96 6.32 3.54 -17.83
N LEU A 97 5.58 3.82 -16.76
CA LEU A 97 5.31 5.18 -16.28
C LEU A 97 6.33 5.68 -15.25
N TRP A 98 6.97 4.78 -14.50
CA TRP A 98 7.86 5.11 -13.40
C TRP A 98 9.32 5.27 -13.82
N MET A 99 10.04 6.17 -13.16
CA MET A 99 11.50 6.22 -13.22
C MET A 99 12.09 5.00 -12.52
N LYS A 100 13.17 4.46 -13.07
CA LYS A 100 13.94 3.42 -12.40
C LYS A 100 14.86 4.07 -11.37
N LEU A 101 14.61 3.80 -10.08
CA LEU A 101 15.39 4.37 -8.96
C LEU A 101 16.61 3.50 -8.66
N LEU A 102 16.47 2.18 -8.78
CA LEU A 102 17.56 1.24 -8.55
C LEU A 102 17.77 0.35 -9.80
N PRO A 103 19.04 0.20 -10.27
CA PRO A 103 20.25 0.77 -9.68
C PRO A 103 20.57 2.22 -10.09
N ASP A 104 19.76 2.87 -10.96
CA ASP A 104 20.10 4.14 -11.65
C ASP A 104 20.46 5.29 -10.69
N GLN A 105 19.83 5.34 -9.51
CA GLN A 105 20.05 6.35 -8.47
C GLN A 105 20.75 5.78 -7.22
N GLN A 106 21.46 4.65 -7.35
CA GLN A 106 22.11 3.95 -6.22
C GLN A 106 23.06 4.86 -5.42
N ALA A 107 23.76 5.76 -6.09
CA ALA A 107 24.70 6.70 -5.43
C ALA A 107 23.97 7.67 -4.46
N ALA A 108 22.72 8.05 -4.76
CA ALA A 108 21.90 8.90 -3.90
C ALA A 108 21.10 8.10 -2.86
N LEU A 109 21.05 6.78 -2.98
CA LEU A 109 20.33 5.84 -2.11
C LEU A 109 21.30 4.78 -1.52
N PRO A 110 22.39 5.18 -0.83
CA PRO A 110 23.40 4.24 -0.37
C PRO A 110 22.83 3.29 0.69
N GLY A 111 23.09 1.97 0.51
CA GLY A 111 22.65 0.95 1.47
C GLY A 111 21.15 0.85 1.69
N VAL A 112 20.34 1.42 0.81
CA VAL A 112 18.86 1.50 1.00
C VAL A 112 18.24 0.12 1.17
N LEU A 113 18.71 -0.89 0.43
CA LEU A 113 18.17 -2.25 0.51
C LEU A 113 18.48 -2.95 1.84
N ASP A 114 19.57 -2.56 2.50
CA ASP A 114 20.01 -3.15 3.78
C ASP A 114 19.21 -2.60 4.97
N LYS A 115 18.42 -1.52 4.77
CA LYS A 115 17.55 -0.96 5.80
C LYS A 115 16.34 -1.81 6.07
N TYR A 116 15.83 -2.54 5.09
CA TYR A 116 14.57 -3.29 5.18
C TYR A 116 14.66 -4.51 6.09
N ALA A 117 13.58 -4.78 6.81
CA ALA A 117 13.37 -6.06 7.48
C ALA A 117 13.18 -7.20 6.46
N PRO A 118 13.33 -8.48 6.83
CA PRO A 118 13.29 -9.60 5.87
C PRO A 118 12.01 -9.70 5.03
N GLY A 119 10.83 -9.47 5.63
CA GLY A 119 9.55 -9.47 4.92
C GLY A 119 9.44 -8.32 3.92
N PRO A 120 9.57 -7.06 4.38
CA PRO A 120 9.65 -5.89 3.53
C PRO A 120 10.72 -5.98 2.44
N ARG A 121 11.90 -6.53 2.74
CA ARG A 121 12.96 -6.68 1.72
C ARG A 121 12.48 -7.51 0.52
N LYS A 122 11.69 -8.54 0.75
CA LYS A 122 11.08 -9.32 -0.32
C LYS A 122 10.02 -8.53 -1.09
N MET A 123 9.24 -7.68 -0.40
CA MET A 123 8.26 -6.79 -1.04
C MET A 123 8.96 -5.70 -1.87
N GLN A 124 10.10 -5.18 -1.40
CA GLN A 124 10.93 -4.24 -2.16
C GLN A 124 11.40 -4.83 -3.50
N ASP A 125 11.65 -6.16 -3.57
CA ASP A 125 12.03 -6.81 -4.82
C ASP A 125 10.90 -6.77 -5.88
N LEU A 126 9.63 -6.78 -5.47
CA LEU A 126 8.49 -6.62 -6.39
C LEU A 126 8.47 -5.26 -7.08
N ALA A 127 9.03 -4.23 -6.47
CA ALA A 127 9.15 -2.91 -7.09
C ALA A 127 10.13 -2.89 -8.28
N GLN A 128 10.93 -3.95 -8.49
CA GLN A 128 11.87 -4.09 -9.60
C GLN A 128 12.79 -2.86 -9.79
N GLY A 129 13.05 -2.12 -8.71
CA GLY A 129 13.79 -0.87 -8.74
C GLY A 129 13.01 0.38 -9.14
N TYR A 130 11.71 0.29 -9.44
CA TYR A 130 10.88 1.44 -9.82
C TYR A 130 10.29 2.22 -8.64
N GLY A 131 10.43 1.73 -7.42
CA GLY A 131 9.94 2.40 -6.22
C GLY A 131 10.73 1.99 -4.99
N LEU A 132 10.54 2.74 -3.90
CA LEU A 132 11.01 2.37 -2.57
C LEU A 132 9.81 2.10 -1.68
N GLU A 133 9.82 0.96 -1.03
CA GLU A 133 8.81 0.60 -0.04
C GLU A 133 8.90 1.53 1.17
N VAL A 134 7.75 2.00 1.64
CA VAL A 134 7.66 2.93 2.77
C VAL A 134 6.85 2.37 3.92
N SER A 135 5.98 1.40 3.68
CA SER A 135 5.25 0.69 4.73
C SER A 135 4.94 -0.74 4.31
N TYR A 136 4.79 -1.61 5.29
CA TYR A 136 4.62 -3.05 5.13
C TYR A 136 3.49 -3.60 6.00
N MET A 137 2.78 -4.58 5.48
CA MET A 137 1.73 -5.29 6.18
C MET A 137 1.70 -6.77 5.78
N PRO A 138 1.75 -7.73 6.72
CA PRO A 138 1.25 -9.09 6.47
C PRO A 138 -0.28 -9.02 6.46
N ALA A 139 -0.86 -8.86 5.26
CA ALA A 139 -2.23 -8.37 5.14
C ALA A 139 -3.30 -9.38 5.56
N GLY A 140 -3.37 -10.52 4.89
CA GLY A 140 -4.42 -11.51 5.12
C GLY A 140 -4.41 -12.60 4.05
N PRO A 141 -5.57 -13.15 3.68
CA PRO A 141 -6.94 -12.68 3.94
C PRO A 141 -7.48 -13.06 5.33
N LEU A 142 -8.26 -12.16 5.91
CA LEU A 142 -9.00 -12.38 7.15
C LEU A 142 -10.50 -12.15 6.90
N ILE A 143 -11.34 -12.63 7.83
CA ILE A 143 -12.78 -12.30 7.87
C ILE A 143 -13.02 -11.38 9.07
N GLU A 144 -13.77 -10.30 8.88
CA GLU A 144 -14.28 -9.46 9.96
C GLU A 144 -15.80 -9.58 10.02
N TYR A 145 -16.37 -9.67 11.23
CA TYR A 145 -17.78 -9.99 11.40
C TYR A 145 -18.37 -9.42 12.69
N ASN A 146 -19.68 -9.23 12.65
CA ASN A 146 -20.51 -8.88 13.79
C ASN A 146 -20.75 -10.13 14.68
N PRO A 147 -20.20 -10.22 15.90
CA PRO A 147 -20.34 -11.41 16.75
C PRO A 147 -21.78 -11.63 17.24
N ALA A 148 -22.64 -10.59 17.27
CA ALA A 148 -24.04 -10.73 17.63
C ALA A 148 -24.88 -11.37 16.50
N LYS A 149 -24.40 -11.37 15.25
CA LYS A 149 -25.07 -11.93 14.08
C LYS A 149 -24.42 -13.20 13.57
N VAL A 150 -23.14 -13.37 13.79
CA VAL A 150 -22.34 -14.49 13.30
C VAL A 150 -21.76 -15.25 14.49
N ALA A 151 -22.54 -16.18 15.02
CA ALA A 151 -22.14 -16.99 16.19
C ALA A 151 -20.99 -17.95 15.87
N LYS A 152 -20.91 -18.42 14.62
CA LYS A 152 -19.89 -19.34 14.12
C LYS A 152 -19.29 -18.75 12.85
N PRO A 153 -18.13 -18.04 12.93
CA PRO A 153 -17.50 -17.48 11.75
C PRO A 153 -16.92 -18.60 10.87
N PRO A 154 -16.98 -18.46 9.54
CA PRO A 154 -16.40 -19.41 8.61
C PRO A 154 -14.87 -19.51 8.79
N GLN A 155 -14.35 -20.73 8.74
CA GLN A 155 -12.92 -21.02 8.83
C GLN A 155 -12.33 -21.59 7.53
N THR A 156 -13.19 -21.88 6.56
CA THR A 156 -12.80 -22.36 5.23
C THR A 156 -13.55 -21.61 4.13
N PRO A 157 -13.05 -21.58 2.89
CA PRO A 157 -13.81 -21.00 1.78
C PRO A 157 -15.18 -21.66 1.58
N GLN A 158 -15.29 -22.99 1.78
CA GLN A 158 -16.53 -23.72 1.67
C GLN A 158 -17.55 -23.30 2.72
N GLU A 159 -17.11 -23.10 3.97
CA GLU A 159 -17.96 -22.58 5.04
C GLU A 159 -18.38 -21.14 4.78
N LEU A 160 -17.48 -20.29 4.22
CA LEU A 160 -17.81 -18.92 3.81
C LEU A 160 -18.91 -18.90 2.73
N LEU A 161 -18.78 -19.77 1.73
CA LEU A 161 -19.78 -19.89 0.68
C LEU A 161 -21.13 -20.40 1.22
N ALA A 162 -21.12 -21.41 2.09
CA ALA A 162 -22.31 -21.93 2.73
C ALA A 162 -22.99 -20.87 3.59
N TRP A 163 -22.22 -20.13 4.40
CA TRP A 163 -22.74 -19.04 5.22
C TRP A 163 -23.33 -17.93 4.34
N CYS A 164 -22.64 -17.52 3.29
CA CYS A 164 -23.12 -16.47 2.38
C CYS A 164 -24.44 -16.87 1.72
N LYS A 165 -24.57 -18.11 1.24
CA LYS A 165 -25.82 -18.62 0.65
C LYS A 165 -26.98 -18.68 1.65
N ALA A 166 -26.71 -19.01 2.90
CA ALA A 166 -27.69 -19.00 3.98
C ALA A 166 -28.09 -17.57 4.43
N ASN A 167 -27.23 -16.58 4.17
CA ASN A 167 -27.40 -15.19 4.56
C ASN A 167 -27.20 -14.25 3.35
N PRO A 168 -28.06 -14.32 2.33
CA PRO A 168 -27.87 -13.57 1.09
C PRO A 168 -27.83 -12.06 1.35
N GLY A 169 -26.87 -11.37 0.75
CA GLY A 169 -26.67 -9.94 0.92
C GLY A 169 -25.99 -9.52 2.23
N LYS A 170 -25.59 -10.46 3.11
CA LYS A 170 -24.95 -10.14 4.39
C LYS A 170 -23.42 -10.19 4.34
N LEU A 171 -22.84 -10.78 3.30
CA LEU A 171 -21.42 -10.71 2.96
C LEU A 171 -21.18 -9.65 1.89
N ILE A 172 -20.15 -8.83 2.07
CA ILE A 172 -19.70 -7.85 1.07
C ILE A 172 -18.17 -7.78 1.07
N TYR A 173 -17.59 -7.44 -0.08
CA TYR A 173 -16.19 -7.01 -0.20
C TYR A 173 -16.02 -6.07 -1.39
N ALA A 174 -15.00 -5.23 -1.34
CA ALA A 174 -14.76 -4.26 -2.40
C ALA A 174 -14.03 -4.87 -3.61
N ARG A 175 -14.13 -4.21 -4.76
CA ARG A 175 -13.42 -4.58 -5.99
C ARG A 175 -11.92 -4.75 -5.72
N PRO A 176 -11.30 -5.87 -6.10
CA PRO A 176 -9.88 -6.16 -5.80
C PRO A 176 -8.89 -5.12 -6.34
N ALA A 177 -9.16 -4.55 -7.50
CA ALA A 177 -8.30 -3.54 -8.12
C ALA A 177 -8.22 -2.22 -7.34
N ASN A 178 -9.13 -1.99 -6.37
CA ASN A 178 -9.25 -0.74 -5.64
C ASN A 178 -9.39 -0.95 -4.11
N SER A 179 -9.00 -2.12 -3.62
CA SER A 179 -9.13 -2.50 -2.22
C SER A 179 -8.04 -3.46 -1.79
N GLY A 180 -7.27 -3.09 -0.77
CA GLY A 180 -6.29 -4.00 -0.14
C GLY A 180 -6.94 -5.29 0.34
N PRO A 181 -8.02 -5.26 1.16
CA PRO A 181 -8.76 -6.46 1.58
C PRO A 181 -9.28 -7.30 0.42
N GLY A 182 -9.93 -6.67 -0.58
CA GLY A 182 -10.45 -7.38 -1.75
C GLY A 182 -9.35 -8.04 -2.58
N ARG A 183 -8.23 -7.33 -2.78
CA ARG A 183 -7.03 -7.84 -3.46
C ARG A 183 -6.42 -9.02 -2.71
N THR A 184 -6.23 -8.89 -1.42
CA THR A 184 -5.64 -9.92 -0.57
C THR A 184 -6.52 -11.17 -0.50
N PHE A 185 -7.83 -11.00 -0.44
CA PHE A 185 -8.77 -12.13 -0.52
C PHE A 185 -8.65 -12.85 -1.86
N LEU A 186 -8.69 -12.13 -2.97
CA LEU A 186 -8.53 -12.70 -4.31
C LEU A 186 -7.24 -13.52 -4.44
N MET A 187 -6.10 -12.98 -3.95
CA MET A 187 -4.80 -13.65 -4.06
C MET A 187 -4.57 -14.75 -3.00
N GLY A 188 -5.31 -14.74 -1.90
CA GLY A 188 -5.25 -15.77 -0.85
C GLY A 188 -6.06 -17.02 -1.19
N LEU A 189 -7.13 -16.87 -1.98
CA LEU A 189 -8.02 -17.98 -2.35
C LEU A 189 -7.31 -19.15 -3.04
N PRO A 190 -6.39 -18.98 -4.00
CA PRO A 190 -5.74 -20.09 -4.66
C PRO A 190 -4.92 -20.97 -3.71
N TYR A 191 -4.36 -20.41 -2.65
CA TYR A 191 -3.69 -21.17 -1.60
C TYR A 191 -4.71 -21.95 -0.74
N LEU A 192 -5.80 -21.31 -0.35
CA LEU A 192 -6.87 -21.91 0.46
C LEU A 192 -7.62 -23.01 -0.27
N LEU A 193 -7.81 -22.88 -1.58
CA LEU A 193 -8.53 -23.85 -2.42
C LEU A 193 -7.61 -24.92 -3.02
N GLY A 194 -6.30 -24.75 -2.88
CA GLY A 194 -5.31 -25.66 -3.45
C GLY A 194 -5.35 -25.66 -4.98
N ASP A 195 -5.31 -24.50 -5.58
CA ASP A 195 -5.16 -24.31 -7.02
C ASP A 195 -3.78 -24.77 -7.50
N LYS A 196 -3.68 -25.13 -8.77
CA LYS A 196 -2.47 -25.74 -9.36
C LYS A 196 -1.26 -24.82 -9.31
N ASN A 197 -1.45 -23.53 -9.58
CA ASN A 197 -0.40 -22.52 -9.55
C ASN A 197 -0.93 -21.19 -9.01
N PRO A 198 -0.74 -20.89 -7.71
CA PRO A 198 -1.17 -19.63 -7.11
C PRO A 198 -0.57 -18.37 -7.73
N GLN A 199 0.51 -18.46 -8.51
CA GLN A 199 1.14 -17.34 -9.19
C GLN A 199 0.67 -17.13 -10.64
N ASP A 200 -0.16 -18.02 -11.18
CA ASP A 200 -0.75 -17.89 -12.53
C ASP A 200 -2.29 -17.78 -12.46
N PRO A 201 -2.82 -16.55 -12.39
CA PRO A 201 -4.27 -16.33 -12.27
C PRO A 201 -5.05 -16.71 -13.53
N ILE A 202 -4.40 -16.90 -14.66
CA ILE A 202 -5.07 -17.21 -15.93
C ILE A 202 -5.25 -18.71 -16.10
N ASN A 203 -4.19 -19.50 -15.90
CA ASN A 203 -4.19 -20.93 -16.19
C ASN A 203 -4.09 -21.81 -14.92
N GLY A 204 -3.85 -21.20 -13.76
CA GLY A 204 -3.58 -21.91 -12.52
C GLY A 204 -4.68 -21.81 -11.45
N TRP A 205 -5.75 -21.00 -11.66
CA TRP A 205 -6.77 -20.67 -10.64
C TRP A 205 -8.17 -21.22 -10.96
N ASP A 206 -8.29 -22.42 -11.47
CA ASP A 206 -9.60 -22.98 -11.85
C ASP A 206 -10.57 -23.05 -10.68
N LYS A 207 -10.09 -23.48 -9.49
CA LYS A 207 -10.92 -23.58 -8.29
C LYS A 207 -11.30 -22.21 -7.74
N THR A 208 -10.38 -21.26 -7.75
CA THR A 208 -10.63 -19.89 -7.33
C THR A 208 -11.70 -19.23 -8.20
N TRP A 209 -11.61 -19.33 -9.51
CA TRP A 209 -12.61 -18.73 -10.40
C TRP A 209 -13.98 -19.39 -10.28
N ALA A 210 -14.03 -20.72 -10.14
CA ALA A 210 -15.29 -21.44 -9.87
C ALA A 210 -15.92 -20.98 -8.54
N PHE A 211 -15.12 -20.90 -7.47
CA PHE A 211 -15.56 -20.44 -6.16
C PHE A 211 -16.11 -18.99 -6.19
N LEU A 212 -15.39 -18.07 -6.83
CA LEU A 212 -15.80 -16.66 -6.91
C LEU A 212 -17.08 -16.46 -7.71
N LYS A 213 -17.30 -17.23 -8.79
CA LYS A 213 -18.55 -17.23 -9.56
C LYS A 213 -19.70 -17.74 -8.70
N GLU A 214 -19.48 -18.74 -7.89
CA GLU A 214 -20.49 -19.29 -7.00
C GLU A 214 -20.81 -18.32 -5.84
N LEU A 215 -19.77 -17.74 -5.22
CA LEU A 215 -19.91 -16.72 -4.17
C LEU A 215 -20.67 -15.48 -4.66
N ASN A 216 -20.52 -15.13 -5.94
CA ASN A 216 -21.23 -14.02 -6.55
C ASN A 216 -22.75 -14.13 -6.44
N SER A 217 -23.32 -15.34 -6.32
CA SER A 217 -24.77 -15.53 -6.20
C SER A 217 -25.37 -14.90 -4.94
N CYS A 218 -24.60 -14.79 -3.85
CA CYS A 218 -25.06 -14.30 -2.55
C CYS A 218 -24.47 -12.95 -2.13
N VAL A 219 -23.42 -12.45 -2.82
CA VAL A 219 -22.91 -11.09 -2.64
C VAL A 219 -23.79 -10.12 -3.41
N PRO A 220 -24.31 -9.02 -2.80
CA PRO A 220 -25.29 -8.15 -3.45
C PRO A 220 -24.66 -7.30 -4.57
N TYR A 221 -23.46 -6.73 -4.32
CA TYR A 221 -22.67 -5.92 -5.24
C TYR A 221 -21.26 -5.75 -4.69
N TYR A 222 -20.38 -5.08 -5.43
CA TYR A 222 -18.98 -4.86 -5.05
C TYR A 222 -18.67 -3.36 -4.98
N PRO A 223 -18.53 -2.78 -3.75
CA PRO A 223 -18.16 -1.39 -3.57
C PRO A 223 -16.85 -1.02 -4.28
N GLY A 224 -16.75 0.25 -4.68
CA GLY A 224 -15.58 0.78 -5.34
C GLY A 224 -14.33 0.93 -4.44
N GLY A 225 -14.47 0.73 -3.11
CA GLY A 225 -13.35 0.84 -2.17
C GLY A 225 -13.68 0.33 -0.78
N THR A 226 -12.64 0.09 0.03
CA THR A 226 -12.75 -0.54 1.36
C THR A 226 -13.54 0.31 2.35
N SER A 227 -13.40 1.64 2.31
CA SER A 227 -14.12 2.53 3.24
C SER A 227 -15.65 2.38 3.16
N ALA A 228 -16.19 2.16 1.95
CA ALA A 228 -17.63 1.92 1.77
C ALA A 228 -18.06 0.58 2.40
N VAL A 229 -17.22 -0.46 2.29
CA VAL A 229 -17.46 -1.76 2.94
C VAL A 229 -17.50 -1.62 4.46
N MET A 230 -16.52 -0.93 5.05
CA MET A 230 -16.45 -0.74 6.51
C MET A 230 -17.62 0.08 7.04
N LYS A 231 -18.09 1.07 6.26
CA LYS A 231 -19.30 1.83 6.60
C LYS A 231 -20.53 0.92 6.67
N GLU A 232 -20.76 0.10 5.64
CA GLU A 232 -21.91 -0.81 5.62
C GLU A 232 -21.85 -1.88 6.72
N LEU A 233 -20.63 -2.35 7.05
CA LEU A 233 -20.40 -3.26 8.16
C LEU A 233 -20.75 -2.59 9.49
N GLY A 234 -20.24 -1.37 9.72
CA GLY A 234 -20.48 -0.60 10.94
C GLY A 234 -21.94 -0.18 11.13
N GLU A 235 -22.65 0.15 10.05
CA GLU A 235 -24.09 0.47 10.05
C GLU A 235 -24.98 -0.77 10.24
N GLY A 236 -24.42 -1.99 10.23
CA GLY A 236 -25.16 -3.25 10.41
C GLY A 236 -25.99 -3.67 9.20
N THR A 237 -25.81 -3.05 8.04
CA THR A 237 -26.42 -3.49 6.79
C THR A 237 -25.79 -4.79 6.29
N ARG A 238 -24.53 -5.01 6.65
CA ARG A 238 -23.75 -6.25 6.43
C ARG A 238 -23.32 -6.84 7.76
N ASP A 239 -23.17 -8.15 7.79
CA ASP A 239 -22.79 -8.87 9.01
C ASP A 239 -21.35 -9.40 8.92
N MET A 240 -20.77 -9.45 7.72
CA MET A 240 -19.45 -9.99 7.46
C MET A 240 -18.78 -9.34 6.24
N THR A 241 -17.45 -9.21 6.31
CA THR A 241 -16.60 -8.81 5.20
C THR A 241 -15.26 -9.57 5.20
N VAL A 242 -14.54 -9.51 4.09
CA VAL A 242 -13.11 -9.85 4.08
C VAL A 242 -12.30 -8.62 4.49
N THR A 243 -11.27 -8.83 5.29
CA THR A 243 -10.43 -7.75 5.83
C THR A 243 -8.95 -8.13 5.83
N VAL A 244 -8.13 -7.21 6.27
CA VAL A 244 -6.69 -7.34 6.52
C VAL A 244 -6.37 -6.75 7.89
N THR A 245 -5.17 -7.01 8.42
CA THR A 245 -4.78 -6.61 9.77
C THR A 245 -5.08 -5.14 10.09
N GLY A 246 -4.69 -4.22 9.20
CA GLY A 246 -4.90 -2.79 9.42
C GLY A 246 -6.37 -2.37 9.29
N TRP A 247 -7.09 -2.90 8.32
CA TRP A 247 -8.52 -2.60 8.14
C TRP A 247 -9.45 -3.24 9.17
N ASP A 248 -8.95 -4.13 10.02
CA ASP A 248 -9.61 -4.52 11.26
C ASP A 248 -9.38 -3.48 12.38
N ILE A 249 -8.14 -3.04 12.59
CA ILE A 249 -7.77 -2.19 13.73
C ILE A 249 -8.30 -0.75 13.54
N ASN A 250 -7.95 -0.11 12.43
CA ASN A 250 -8.20 1.31 12.20
C ASN A 250 -9.69 1.69 12.17
N PRO A 251 -10.59 1.00 11.46
CA PRO A 251 -12.02 1.35 11.48
C PRO A 251 -12.66 1.24 12.87
N ARG A 252 -12.22 0.31 13.71
CA ARG A 252 -12.68 0.20 15.10
C ARG A 252 -12.12 1.31 15.97
N ALA A 253 -10.88 1.70 15.77
CA ALA A 253 -10.26 2.83 16.46
C ALA A 253 -10.96 4.16 16.13
N LEU A 254 -11.37 4.33 14.87
CA LEU A 254 -12.12 5.51 14.40
C LEU A 254 -13.63 5.45 14.71
N GLY A 255 -14.13 4.36 15.29
CA GLY A 255 -15.57 4.20 15.58
C GLY A 255 -16.46 4.01 14.35
N ILE A 256 -15.86 3.71 13.18
CA ILE A 256 -16.59 3.39 11.95
C ILE A 256 -17.22 2.00 12.07
N VAL A 257 -16.46 1.05 12.63
CA VAL A 257 -16.92 -0.30 12.97
C VAL A 257 -16.97 -0.41 14.49
N PRO A 258 -18.00 -1.04 15.08
CA PRO A 258 -18.06 -1.25 16.53
C PRO A 258 -16.83 -1.98 17.08
N ALA A 259 -16.37 -1.58 18.26
CA ALA A 259 -15.14 -2.08 18.86
C ALA A 259 -15.18 -3.58 19.21
N ASP A 260 -16.37 -4.15 19.37
CA ASP A 260 -16.62 -5.56 19.72
C ASP A 260 -16.62 -6.50 18.50
N PHE A 261 -16.57 -5.97 17.27
CA PHE A 261 -16.45 -6.78 16.06
C PHE A 261 -15.18 -7.63 16.12
N LYS A 262 -15.23 -8.80 15.52
CA LYS A 262 -14.18 -9.82 15.63
C LYS A 262 -13.61 -10.17 14.27
N VAL A 263 -12.41 -10.75 14.31
CA VAL A 263 -11.75 -11.30 13.13
C VAL A 263 -11.60 -12.81 13.25
N GLN A 264 -11.56 -13.48 12.10
CA GLN A 264 -11.28 -14.89 11.97
C GLN A 264 -10.26 -15.11 10.84
N ALA A 265 -9.21 -15.86 11.13
CA ALA A 265 -8.31 -16.39 10.13
C ALA A 265 -8.90 -17.66 9.50
N PHE A 266 -8.66 -17.88 8.21
CA PHE A 266 -8.96 -19.18 7.60
C PHE A 266 -8.00 -20.25 8.12
N ASN A 267 -8.49 -21.46 8.27
CA ASN A 267 -7.66 -22.61 8.56
C ASN A 267 -6.64 -22.84 7.43
N ASN A 268 -5.38 -23.07 7.78
CA ASN A 268 -4.28 -23.26 6.83
C ASN A 268 -4.10 -22.12 5.82
N MET A 269 -4.42 -20.88 6.24
CA MET A 269 -4.23 -19.73 5.38
C MET A 269 -2.74 -19.50 5.05
N THR A 270 -2.53 -18.75 3.99
CA THR A 270 -1.24 -18.17 3.65
C THR A 270 -1.38 -16.66 3.69
N TRP A 271 -0.52 -15.98 4.43
CA TRP A 271 -0.47 -14.53 4.44
C TRP A 271 0.00 -14.02 3.08
N VAL A 272 -0.86 -13.29 2.39
CA VAL A 272 -0.44 -12.45 1.26
C VAL A 272 -0.01 -11.13 1.82
N ASN A 273 1.27 -10.78 1.66
CA ASN A 273 1.81 -9.52 2.13
C ASN A 273 1.34 -8.35 1.27
N ASP A 274 1.30 -7.15 1.83
CA ASP A 274 1.06 -5.90 1.10
C ASP A 274 2.07 -4.83 1.53
N ALA A 275 2.29 -3.84 0.67
CA ALA A 275 3.22 -2.77 0.91
C ALA A 275 2.79 -1.49 0.19
N HIS A 276 3.18 -0.34 0.74
CA HIS A 276 3.08 0.92 0.04
C HIS A 276 4.46 1.39 -0.42
N TYR A 277 4.48 2.06 -1.55
CA TYR A 277 5.69 2.47 -2.24
C TYR A 277 5.68 3.96 -2.57
N MET A 278 6.85 4.55 -2.56
CA MET A 278 7.15 5.85 -3.15
C MET A 278 7.69 5.63 -4.56
N VAL A 279 7.00 6.11 -5.59
CA VAL A 279 7.44 6.02 -6.99
C VAL A 279 7.50 7.40 -7.61
N VAL A 280 8.45 7.61 -8.54
CA VAL A 280 8.64 8.86 -9.26
C VAL A 280 8.18 8.68 -10.71
N PRO A 281 7.20 9.47 -11.19
CA PRO A 281 6.83 9.46 -12.60
C PRO A 281 7.98 9.90 -13.52
N LYS A 282 8.05 9.31 -14.70
CA LYS A 282 8.99 9.80 -15.73
C LYS A 282 8.69 11.25 -16.11
N GLY A 283 9.72 12.02 -16.39
CA GLY A 283 9.62 13.43 -16.75
C GLY A 283 9.85 14.42 -15.61
N VAL A 284 9.95 13.95 -14.37
CA VAL A 284 10.33 14.80 -13.23
C VAL A 284 11.74 15.36 -13.44
N SER A 285 11.93 16.66 -13.14
CA SER A 285 13.21 17.35 -13.36
C SER A 285 14.33 16.80 -12.48
N LYS A 286 15.58 16.99 -12.87
CA LYS A 286 16.75 16.51 -12.12
C LYS A 286 16.83 17.16 -10.73
N GLU A 287 16.47 18.43 -10.62
CA GLU A 287 16.47 19.20 -9.36
C GLU A 287 15.45 18.61 -8.38
N LYS A 288 14.21 18.37 -8.84
CA LYS A 288 13.18 17.74 -8.02
C LYS A 288 13.54 16.30 -7.66
N LEU A 289 14.07 15.52 -8.61
CA LEU A 289 14.51 14.15 -8.34
C LEU A 289 15.56 14.12 -7.23
N ALA A 290 16.55 15.01 -7.27
CA ALA A 290 17.58 15.07 -6.23
C ALA A 290 17.00 15.35 -4.83
N VAL A 291 15.97 16.18 -4.73
CA VAL A 291 15.25 16.44 -3.47
C VAL A 291 14.40 15.24 -3.05
N LEU A 292 13.70 14.61 -4.00
CA LEU A 292 12.89 13.41 -3.74
C LEU A 292 13.72 12.24 -3.21
N LEU A 293 14.93 12.03 -3.74
CA LEU A 293 15.82 10.97 -3.25
C LEU A 293 16.27 11.23 -1.80
N LYS A 294 16.51 12.48 -1.41
CA LYS A 294 16.78 12.85 -0.01
C LYS A 294 15.54 12.63 0.87
N LEU A 295 14.38 13.03 0.40
CA LEU A 295 13.10 12.80 1.07
C LEU A 295 12.86 11.30 1.28
N MET A 296 13.08 10.47 0.27
CA MET A 296 12.93 9.00 0.36
C MET A 296 13.89 8.40 1.39
N ASN A 297 15.15 8.83 1.42
CA ASN A 297 16.09 8.40 2.46
C ASN A 297 15.64 8.78 3.87
N PHE A 298 15.11 10.00 4.04
CA PHE A 298 14.56 10.49 5.30
C PHE A 298 13.35 9.66 5.74
N MET A 299 12.44 9.32 4.82
CA MET A 299 11.28 8.47 5.10
C MET A 299 11.65 7.07 5.61
N LEU A 300 12.86 6.60 5.29
CA LEU A 300 13.38 5.30 5.74
C LEU A 300 14.28 5.41 6.99
N GLU A 301 14.28 6.54 7.68
CA GLU A 301 14.88 6.65 9.02
C GLU A 301 13.98 5.99 10.07
N PRO A 302 14.52 5.32 11.10
CA PRO A 302 13.71 4.61 12.10
C PRO A 302 12.63 5.47 12.77
N GLN A 303 12.93 6.75 13.05
CA GLN A 303 11.96 7.67 13.66
C GLN A 303 10.77 7.96 12.74
N GLN A 304 11.02 8.08 11.43
CA GLN A 304 9.95 8.31 10.44
C GLN A 304 9.16 7.03 10.22
N GLN A 305 9.83 5.91 10.18
CA GLN A 305 9.20 4.59 10.06
C GLN A 305 8.33 4.24 11.25
N ALA A 306 8.70 4.64 12.46
CA ALA A 306 7.88 4.43 13.65
C ALA A 306 6.51 5.18 13.58
N MET A 307 6.41 6.26 12.79
CA MET A 307 5.15 6.95 12.57
C MET A 307 4.15 6.13 11.75
N THR A 308 4.63 5.16 10.97
CA THR A 308 3.77 4.30 10.14
C THR A 308 2.96 3.28 10.93
N TYR A 309 3.18 3.12 12.24
CA TYR A 309 2.24 2.43 13.12
C TYR A 309 0.87 3.10 13.14
N ASP A 310 0.85 4.44 13.09
CA ASP A 310 -0.36 5.26 12.99
C ASP A 310 -1.47 4.78 13.96
N ASP A 311 -2.72 4.84 13.54
CA ASP A 311 -3.86 4.25 14.24
C ASP A 311 -4.11 2.78 13.79
N GLY A 312 -3.05 2.05 13.45
CA GLY A 312 -3.11 0.68 12.97
C GLY A 312 -3.61 0.52 11.54
N TYR A 313 -3.69 1.61 10.77
CA TYR A 313 -4.26 1.60 9.40
C TYR A 313 -3.59 0.58 8.47
N PHE A 314 -2.27 0.44 8.55
CA PHE A 314 -1.48 -0.50 7.74
C PHE A 314 -0.57 -1.35 8.65
N TYR A 315 -1.18 -2.03 9.63
CA TYR A 315 -0.49 -2.69 10.73
C TYR A 315 0.39 -3.88 10.29
N PRO A 316 1.68 -3.98 10.75
CA PRO A 316 2.31 -3.10 11.73
C PRO A 316 2.78 -1.75 11.18
N GLY A 317 3.02 -1.58 9.89
CA GLY A 317 3.40 -0.34 9.25
C GLY A 317 4.88 -0.25 8.87
N PRO A 318 5.83 -0.31 9.80
CA PRO A 318 7.24 -0.13 9.47
C PRO A 318 7.79 -1.18 8.50
N ALA A 319 8.50 -0.73 7.47
CA ALA A 319 9.22 -1.56 6.52
C ALA A 319 10.70 -1.76 6.92
N VAL A 320 11.25 -0.83 7.71
CA VAL A 320 12.66 -0.82 8.12
C VAL A 320 12.86 -1.69 9.36
N LYS A 321 13.99 -2.40 9.41
CA LYS A 321 14.37 -3.23 10.56
C LYS A 321 14.59 -2.38 11.82
N ASP A 322 14.51 -3.04 12.98
CA ASP A 322 14.78 -2.47 14.31
C ASP A 322 13.86 -1.30 14.72
N VAL A 323 12.70 -1.18 14.05
CA VAL A 323 11.64 -0.22 14.41
C VAL A 323 10.60 -0.93 15.27
N THR A 324 10.40 -0.45 16.49
CA THR A 324 9.45 -1.05 17.46
C THR A 324 8.28 -0.11 17.76
N LEU A 325 7.18 -0.68 18.26
CA LEU A 325 6.00 0.10 18.65
C LEU A 325 6.32 1.16 19.73
N GLN A 326 7.31 0.91 20.59
CA GLN A 326 7.74 1.87 21.62
C GLN A 326 8.37 3.14 21.03
N MET A 327 8.84 3.10 19.78
CA MET A 327 9.35 4.27 19.07
C MET A 327 8.23 5.11 18.44
N ALA A 328 7.02 4.55 18.32
CA ALA A 328 5.88 5.23 17.73
C ALA A 328 5.33 6.34 18.66
N PRO A 329 4.57 7.30 18.13
CA PRO A 329 3.82 8.26 18.94
C PRO A 329 2.96 7.57 20.01
N LYS A 330 2.77 8.23 21.15
CA LYS A 330 1.99 7.65 22.27
C LYS A 330 0.56 7.28 21.86
N GLU A 331 -0.05 8.11 21.03
CA GLU A 331 -1.39 7.88 20.49
C GLU A 331 -1.45 6.54 19.72
N SER A 332 -0.48 6.28 18.87
CA SER A 332 -0.38 5.01 18.10
C SER A 332 -0.21 3.81 19.04
N GLN A 333 0.64 3.94 20.08
CA GLN A 333 0.82 2.90 21.07
C GLN A 333 -0.49 2.57 21.80
N ASP A 334 -1.26 3.60 22.19
CA ASP A 334 -2.52 3.44 22.93
C ASP A 334 -3.62 2.83 22.05
N VAL A 335 -3.70 3.23 20.78
CA VAL A 335 -4.64 2.64 19.82
C VAL A 335 -4.34 1.16 19.60
N ILE A 336 -3.08 0.80 19.36
CA ILE A 336 -2.69 -0.59 19.13
C ILE A 336 -2.84 -1.44 20.40
N ALA A 337 -2.57 -0.89 21.58
CA ALA A 337 -2.82 -1.58 22.85
C ALA A 337 -4.33 -1.86 23.07
N LYS A 338 -5.20 -0.95 22.64
CA LYS A 338 -6.67 -1.05 22.82
C LYS A 338 -7.36 -1.89 21.75
N TYR A 339 -6.98 -1.72 20.49
CA TYR A 339 -7.69 -2.28 19.33
C TYR A 339 -6.91 -3.37 18.60
N GLY A 340 -5.61 -3.55 18.88
CA GLY A 340 -4.82 -4.65 18.34
C GLY A 340 -5.37 -6.01 18.76
N ARG A 341 -4.98 -7.05 18.03
CA ARG A 341 -5.45 -8.42 18.25
C ARG A 341 -4.30 -9.28 18.79
N PRO A 342 -4.43 -9.86 19.98
CA PRO A 342 -3.43 -10.82 20.50
C PRO A 342 -3.24 -12.03 19.56
N GLU A 343 -4.31 -12.43 18.84
CA GLU A 343 -4.31 -13.53 17.88
C GLU A 343 -3.35 -13.32 16.72
N TYR A 344 -3.08 -12.07 16.32
CA TYR A 344 -2.18 -11.77 15.20
C TYR A 344 -0.78 -12.31 15.42
N ALA A 345 -0.21 -12.16 16.61
CA ALA A 345 1.12 -12.69 16.91
C ALA A 345 1.20 -14.21 16.68
N LYS A 346 0.15 -14.95 17.08
CA LYS A 346 0.04 -16.38 16.87
C LYS A 346 -0.11 -16.72 15.38
N TRP A 347 -1.01 -16.07 14.66
CA TRP A 347 -1.29 -16.37 13.26
C TRP A 347 -0.11 -15.99 12.34
N LEU A 348 0.57 -14.88 12.63
CA LEU A 348 1.76 -14.44 11.88
C LEU A 348 2.92 -15.43 12.00
N THR A 349 3.01 -16.17 13.10
CA THR A 349 4.04 -17.21 13.29
C THR A 349 3.60 -18.57 12.74
N ALA A 350 2.29 -18.87 12.80
CA ALA A 350 1.77 -20.19 12.47
C ALA A 350 1.59 -20.43 10.96
N TYR A 351 1.34 -19.38 10.19
CA TYR A 351 1.01 -19.50 8.78
C TYR A 351 2.12 -18.95 7.88
N PRO A 352 2.32 -19.55 6.69
CA PRO A 352 3.33 -19.09 5.74
C PRO A 352 3.00 -17.72 5.17
N HIS A 353 4.04 -17.00 4.71
CA HIS A 353 3.94 -15.69 4.07
C HIS A 353 4.38 -15.76 2.61
N VAL A 354 3.61 -15.12 1.74
CA VAL A 354 3.92 -14.99 0.32
C VAL A 354 3.80 -13.54 -0.13
N GLN A 355 4.51 -13.22 -1.20
CA GLN A 355 4.30 -11.97 -1.92
C GLN A 355 3.02 -12.03 -2.75
N PRO A 356 2.41 -10.87 -3.07
CA PRO A 356 1.36 -10.80 -4.06
C PRO A 356 1.86 -11.22 -5.44
N LEU A 357 0.95 -11.30 -6.39
CA LEU A 357 1.28 -11.57 -7.80
C LEU A 357 2.27 -10.56 -8.36
N SER A 358 3.05 -10.97 -9.37
CA SER A 358 3.83 -10.03 -10.19
C SER A 358 2.93 -8.96 -10.81
N ALA A 359 3.50 -7.84 -11.24
CA ALA A 359 2.76 -6.74 -11.86
C ALA A 359 1.82 -7.21 -12.98
N GLN A 360 2.35 -7.96 -13.93
CA GLN A 360 1.58 -8.49 -15.06
C GLN A 360 0.47 -9.44 -14.63
N ALA A 361 0.78 -10.39 -13.75
CA ALA A 361 -0.19 -11.36 -13.26
C ALA A 361 -1.31 -10.68 -12.44
N MET A 362 -0.98 -9.64 -11.65
CA MET A 362 -1.95 -8.89 -10.87
C MET A 362 -2.95 -8.14 -11.75
N VAL A 363 -2.46 -7.44 -12.78
CA VAL A 363 -3.31 -6.75 -13.75
C VAL A 363 -4.23 -7.76 -14.46
N ALA A 364 -3.68 -8.90 -14.90
CA ALA A 364 -4.46 -9.95 -15.54
C ALA A 364 -5.54 -10.55 -14.61
N ALA A 365 -5.21 -10.75 -13.32
CA ALA A 365 -6.17 -11.23 -12.32
C ALA A 365 -7.33 -10.23 -12.13
N PHE A 366 -7.04 -8.93 -12.01
CA PHE A 366 -8.07 -7.89 -11.86
C PHE A 366 -8.99 -7.80 -13.07
N GLN A 367 -8.42 -7.81 -14.28
CA GLN A 367 -9.20 -7.80 -15.52
C GLN A 367 -10.11 -9.04 -15.65
N LYS A 368 -9.60 -10.23 -15.27
CA LYS A 368 -10.40 -11.46 -15.26
C LYS A 368 -11.49 -11.41 -14.22
N TRP A 369 -11.19 -10.92 -13.00
CA TRP A 369 -12.16 -10.74 -11.95
C TRP A 369 -13.28 -9.76 -12.37
N ASP A 370 -12.93 -8.62 -12.92
CA ASP A 370 -13.90 -7.65 -13.41
C ASP A 370 -14.82 -8.25 -14.47
N ARG A 371 -14.27 -8.96 -15.45
CA ARG A 371 -15.02 -9.58 -16.53
C ARG A 371 -15.93 -10.72 -16.07
N GLU A 372 -15.45 -11.59 -15.19
CA GLU A 372 -16.12 -12.87 -14.87
C GLU A 372 -16.92 -12.83 -13.57
N VAL A 373 -16.66 -11.87 -12.67
CA VAL A 373 -17.30 -11.73 -11.37
C VAL A 373 -17.93 -10.33 -11.20
N GLY A 374 -17.11 -9.28 -11.29
CA GLY A 374 -17.49 -7.91 -10.96
C GLY A 374 -18.54 -7.33 -11.90
N SER A 375 -18.43 -7.57 -13.22
CA SER A 375 -19.38 -7.08 -14.24
C SER A 375 -20.74 -7.74 -14.18
N GLN A 376 -20.88 -8.86 -13.47
CA GLN A 376 -22.15 -9.57 -13.30
C GLN A 376 -23.07 -8.88 -12.27
N LYS A 377 -22.60 -7.84 -11.59
CA LYS A 377 -23.36 -7.06 -10.59
C LYS A 377 -23.30 -5.59 -10.97
N SER A 378 -24.45 -5.00 -11.29
CA SER A 378 -24.61 -3.54 -11.34
C SER A 378 -24.46 -2.95 -9.93
N GLN A 379 -23.85 -1.76 -9.85
CA GLN A 379 -23.86 -0.97 -8.61
C GLN A 379 -25.26 -0.49 -8.30
#